data_a731899254c6a5fdcdc77649c121d911
#
_entry.id   a731899254c6a5fdcdc77649c121d911
#
_cell.length_a   1.000
_cell.length_b   1.000
_cell.length_c   1.000
_cell.angle_alpha   90.00
_cell.angle_beta   90.00
_cell.angle_gamma   90.00
#
_symmetry.space_group_name_H-M   'P 1'
#
loop_
_entity.id
_entity.type
_entity.pdbx_description
1 polymer ?
#
loop_
_entity_poly.entity_id
_entity_poly.type
_entity_poly.pdbx_seq_one_letter_code
_entity_poly.pdbx_strand_id
1 'polypeptide(L)'
;MRPASRSANFARDSRSRYARVALVVFLAACSRNKQNDDFYPRMEPIPIHVRNENFLDMNVAVVSNGVSRRLGMVAGNSTGDFKIDWAVANGQGIILTATPIGGRGQANSGALNVAPGQIVDFKIGSVLRQSTATVHDP
;
A
#
# COMPACT_ATOMS: atom_id res chain seq x y z
N MET A 1 -38.14 -74.69 35.58
CA MET A 1 -39.11 -73.69 36.07
C MET A 1 -38.70 -72.33 35.53
N ARG A 2 -39.53 -71.76 34.66
CA ARG A 2 -39.59 -70.35 34.31
C ARG A 2 -40.03 -69.53 35.55
N PRO A 3 -39.95 -68.17 35.63
CA PRO A 3 -40.13 -67.18 34.57
C PRO A 3 -39.14 -65.96 34.70
N ALA A 4 -39.02 -65.12 33.78
CA ALA A 4 -39.80 -64.05 33.15
C ALA A 4 -39.00 -62.73 33.26
N SER A 5 -38.60 -62.25 32.12
CA SER A 5 -38.89 -60.98 31.48
C SER A 5 -39.11 -59.76 32.37
N ARG A 6 -38.36 -58.73 32.09
CA ARG A 6 -38.89 -57.39 31.79
C ARG A 6 -37.81 -56.44 31.21
N SER A 7 -38.09 -56.09 30.03
CA SER A 7 -37.64 -54.93 29.30
C SER A 7 -37.76 -53.64 30.08
N ALA A 8 -36.79 -52.80 29.95
CA ALA A 8 -36.96 -51.37 30.04
C ALA A 8 -36.04 -50.66 29.00
N ASN A 9 -36.56 -50.59 27.80
CA ASN A 9 -36.26 -49.48 26.93
C ASN A 9 -36.84 -48.25 27.59
N PHE A 10 -36.05 -47.22 27.80
CA PHE A 10 -36.46 -45.82 27.66
C PHE A 10 -35.36 -44.92 28.21
N ALA A 11 -34.50 -44.48 27.37
CA ALA A 11 -33.84 -43.17 27.50
C ALA A 11 -32.91 -42.93 26.29
N ARG A 12 -33.48 -42.95 25.17
CA ARG A 12 -32.83 -42.45 23.95
C ARG A 12 -33.68 -41.28 23.50
N ASP A 13 -33.10 -40.13 23.37
CA ASP A 13 -33.67 -39.02 22.59
C ASP A 13 -33.85 -37.66 23.29
N SER A 14 -32.85 -37.24 24.05
CA SER A 14 -32.85 -35.85 24.46
C SER A 14 -31.49 -35.10 24.17
N ARG A 15 -30.47 -35.84 23.79
CA ARG A 15 -29.13 -35.19 23.57
C ARG A 15 -28.89 -34.74 22.14
N SER A 16 -29.72 -35.12 21.19
CA SER A 16 -29.51 -34.80 19.78
C SER A 16 -30.08 -33.46 19.33
N ARG A 17 -31.01 -32.90 20.08
CA ARG A 17 -31.64 -31.62 19.70
C ARG A 17 -30.84 -30.40 20.12
N TYR A 18 -30.08 -30.49 21.21
CA TYR A 18 -29.27 -29.40 21.69
C TYR A 18 -27.91 -29.26 20.95
N ALA A 19 -27.38 -30.36 20.40
CA ALA A 19 -26.16 -30.35 19.62
C ALA A 19 -26.32 -29.64 18.26
N ARG A 20 -27.51 -29.63 17.69
CA ARG A 20 -27.79 -28.95 16.41
C ARG A 20 -28.05 -27.47 16.57
N VAL A 21 -28.54 -27.05 17.72
CA VAL A 21 -28.75 -25.61 18.02
C VAL A 21 -27.43 -24.91 18.40
N ALA A 22 -26.53 -25.60 19.09
CA ALA A 22 -25.22 -25.06 19.46
C ALA A 22 -24.32 -24.83 18.24
N LEU A 23 -24.43 -25.62 17.18
CA LEU A 23 -23.59 -25.47 15.98
C LEU A 23 -24.01 -24.29 15.11
N VAL A 24 -25.28 -23.87 15.15
CA VAL A 24 -25.77 -22.72 14.35
C VAL A 24 -25.38 -21.38 15.00
N VAL A 25 -25.23 -21.34 16.31
CA VAL A 25 -24.86 -20.09 17.03
C VAL A 25 -23.38 -19.74 16.85
N PHE A 26 -22.51 -20.73 16.59
CA PHE A 26 -21.06 -20.46 16.38
C PHE A 26 -20.71 -19.88 15.00
N LEU A 27 -21.60 -19.99 14.01
CA LEU A 27 -21.35 -19.45 12.66
C LEU A 27 -21.73 -17.97 12.52
N ALA A 28 -22.42 -17.38 13.48
CA ALA A 28 -22.80 -15.96 13.45
C ALA A 28 -21.77 -15.02 14.10
N ALA A 29 -20.73 -15.55 14.73
CA ALA A 29 -19.71 -14.75 15.43
C ALA A 29 -18.52 -14.29 14.55
N CYS A 30 -18.52 -14.62 13.24
CA CYS A 30 -17.61 -14.00 12.27
C CYS A 30 -18.25 -12.75 11.68
N SER A 31 -18.81 -11.90 12.52
CA SER A 31 -19.08 -10.52 12.17
C SER A 31 -17.74 -9.85 11.98
N ARG A 32 -17.34 -9.64 10.72
CA ARG A 32 -16.20 -8.79 10.35
C ARG A 32 -16.40 -7.47 11.05
N ASN A 33 -15.63 -7.26 12.09
CA ASN A 33 -15.45 -5.94 12.66
C ASN A 33 -14.89 -5.08 11.52
N LYS A 34 -15.76 -4.33 10.83
CA LYS A 34 -15.32 -3.16 10.07
C LYS A 34 -14.80 -2.21 11.13
N GLN A 35 -13.52 -2.35 11.45
CA GLN A 35 -12.79 -1.32 12.16
C GLN A 35 -13.05 -0.03 11.38
N ASN A 36 -13.67 0.92 12.05
CA ASN A 36 -13.83 2.27 11.55
C ASN A 36 -12.42 2.86 11.41
N ASP A 37 -11.81 2.69 10.24
CA ASP A 37 -10.57 3.36 9.85
C ASP A 37 -10.80 4.87 9.59
N ASP A 38 -11.99 5.38 9.94
CA ASP A 38 -12.40 6.76 9.64
C ASP A 38 -11.84 7.80 10.62
N PHE A 39 -11.03 7.41 11.62
CA PHE A 39 -10.52 8.36 12.61
C PHE A 39 -9.18 9.01 12.26
N TYR A 40 -8.50 8.53 11.23
CA TYR A 40 -7.34 9.20 10.67
C TYR A 40 -7.73 9.83 9.34
N PRO A 41 -7.62 11.16 9.18
CA PRO A 41 -7.79 11.76 7.87
C PRO A 41 -6.80 11.03 6.94
N ARG A 42 -7.33 10.30 5.96
CA ARG A 42 -6.50 9.71 4.91
C ARG A 42 -5.88 10.89 4.18
N MET A 43 -4.65 11.19 4.53
CA MET A 43 -3.90 12.18 3.79
C MET A 43 -3.74 11.64 2.37
N GLU A 44 -4.17 12.42 1.40
CA GLU A 44 -4.13 12.02 0.00
C GLU A 44 -2.68 11.70 -0.40
N PRO A 45 -2.49 10.65 -1.20
CA PRO A 45 -1.17 10.33 -1.71
C PRO A 45 -0.67 11.46 -2.60
N ILE A 46 0.62 11.73 -2.54
CA ILE A 46 1.28 12.75 -3.36
C ILE A 46 1.51 12.16 -4.75
N PRO A 47 0.89 12.71 -5.82
CA PRO A 47 1.20 12.34 -7.19
C PRO A 47 2.61 12.81 -7.58
N ILE A 48 3.33 11.96 -8.31
CA ILE A 48 4.66 12.28 -8.85
C ILE A 48 4.65 11.96 -10.33
N HIS A 49 4.74 12.99 -11.16
CA HIS A 49 4.90 12.87 -12.60
C HIS A 49 6.37 12.94 -12.95
N VAL A 50 6.87 11.92 -13.62
CA VAL A 50 8.27 11.84 -14.02
C VAL A 50 8.35 11.90 -15.54
N ARG A 51 9.12 12.87 -16.05
CA ARG A 51 9.43 12.98 -17.48
C ARG A 51 10.90 12.68 -17.68
N ASN A 52 11.19 11.57 -18.32
CA ASN A 52 12.54 11.17 -18.66
C ASN A 52 12.92 11.67 -20.07
N GLU A 53 13.74 12.70 -20.16
CA GLU A 53 14.30 13.21 -21.43
C GLU A 53 15.68 12.60 -21.74
N ASN A 54 16.14 11.62 -20.95
CA ASN A 54 17.31 10.84 -21.25
C ASN A 54 16.94 9.64 -22.12
N PHE A 55 17.86 9.16 -22.95
CA PHE A 55 17.65 8.00 -23.80
C PHE A 55 17.70 6.65 -23.06
N LEU A 56 18.25 6.63 -21.84
CA LEU A 56 18.33 5.44 -21.00
C LEU A 56 17.08 5.29 -20.14
N ASP A 57 16.73 4.07 -19.85
CA ASP A 57 15.72 3.74 -18.84
C ASP A 57 16.23 4.12 -17.44
N MET A 58 15.35 4.69 -16.63
CA MET A 58 15.67 5.20 -15.30
C MET A 58 14.95 4.45 -14.21
N ASN A 59 15.68 3.99 -13.19
CA ASN A 59 15.10 3.59 -11.92
C ASN A 59 14.87 4.85 -11.07
N VAL A 60 13.60 5.11 -10.75
CA VAL A 60 13.20 6.26 -9.93
C VAL A 60 12.99 5.82 -8.49
N ALA A 61 13.48 6.62 -7.56
CA ALA A 61 13.31 6.40 -6.13
C ALA A 61 13.04 7.73 -5.41
N VAL A 62 12.37 7.64 -4.28
CA VAL A 62 12.20 8.72 -3.31
C VAL A 62 13.08 8.46 -2.10
N VAL A 63 13.75 9.50 -1.64
CA VAL A 63 14.53 9.47 -0.41
C VAL A 63 13.87 10.41 0.59
N SER A 64 13.56 9.89 1.76
CA SER A 64 13.02 10.66 2.88
C SER A 64 13.65 10.15 4.18
N ASN A 65 14.03 11.03 5.07
CA ASN A 65 14.68 10.69 6.36
C ASN A 65 15.88 9.73 6.19
N GLY A 66 16.65 9.86 5.11
CA GLY A 66 17.78 8.99 4.82
C GLY A 66 17.40 7.58 4.29
N VAL A 67 16.12 7.29 4.17
CA VAL A 67 15.62 6.02 3.63
C VAL A 67 15.26 6.18 2.16
N SER A 68 15.86 5.35 1.30
CA SER A 68 15.53 5.31 -0.13
C SER A 68 14.48 4.25 -0.40
N ARG A 69 13.43 4.63 -1.11
CA ARG A 69 12.35 3.73 -1.54
C ARG A 69 12.17 3.83 -3.05
N ARG A 70 12.31 2.72 -3.74
CA ARG A 70 12.09 2.64 -5.18
C ARG A 70 10.61 2.87 -5.51
N LEU A 71 10.33 3.75 -6.49
CA LEU A 71 9.00 3.99 -7.04
C LEU A 71 8.73 3.09 -8.26
N GLY A 72 9.69 3.03 -9.19
CA GLY A 72 9.55 2.24 -10.39
C GLY A 72 10.61 2.56 -11.43
N MET A 73 10.32 2.23 -12.67
CA MET A 73 11.16 2.49 -13.84
C MET A 73 10.41 3.37 -14.83
N VAL A 74 11.12 4.30 -15.44
CA VAL A 74 10.63 5.12 -16.56
C VAL A 74 11.55 4.91 -17.75
N ALA A 75 10.98 4.46 -18.85
CA ALA A 75 11.75 4.21 -20.08
C ALA A 75 12.38 5.49 -20.65
N GLY A 76 13.39 5.33 -21.49
CA GLY A 76 14.03 6.46 -22.15
C GLY A 76 13.05 7.25 -23.00
N ASN A 77 13.15 8.58 -22.98
CA ASN A 77 12.28 9.53 -23.70
C ASN A 77 10.77 9.30 -23.44
N SER A 78 10.39 8.92 -22.21
CA SER A 78 9.00 8.67 -21.85
C SER A 78 8.63 9.31 -20.53
N THR A 79 7.36 9.14 -20.14
CA THR A 79 6.81 9.61 -18.87
C THR A 79 6.38 8.44 -17.99
N GLY A 80 6.32 8.67 -16.70
CA GLY A 80 5.81 7.70 -15.73
C GLY A 80 5.14 8.42 -14.57
N ASP A 81 4.05 7.85 -14.08
CA ASP A 81 3.26 8.40 -12.99
C ASP A 81 3.37 7.48 -11.78
N PHE A 82 3.68 8.08 -10.63
CA PHE A 82 3.83 7.40 -9.36
C PHE A 82 3.00 8.10 -8.29
N LYS A 83 2.82 7.43 -7.17
CA LYS A 83 2.19 7.99 -5.98
C LYS A 83 2.98 7.56 -4.76
N ILE A 84 3.17 8.46 -3.82
CA ILE A 84 3.75 8.14 -2.52
C ILE A 84 2.76 8.52 -1.43
N ASP A 85 2.71 7.72 -0.37
CA ASP A 85 1.92 8.05 0.81
C ASP A 85 2.51 9.28 1.50
N TRP A 86 1.65 10.15 2.00
CA TRP A 86 2.07 11.31 2.78
C TRP A 86 3.01 10.95 3.93
N ALA A 87 2.79 9.79 4.56
CA ALA A 87 3.65 9.29 5.64
C ALA A 87 5.13 9.18 5.23
N VAL A 88 5.43 9.02 3.93
CA VAL A 88 6.80 9.00 3.41
C VAL A 88 7.40 10.40 3.43
N ALA A 89 6.64 11.41 3.06
CA ALA A 89 7.08 12.80 3.05
C ALA A 89 7.19 13.38 4.49
N ASN A 90 6.29 12.96 5.38
CA ASN A 90 6.23 13.26 6.81
C ASN A 90 6.67 14.69 7.22
N GLY A 91 6.35 15.68 6.38
CA GLY A 91 6.66 17.10 6.62
C GLY A 91 8.15 17.46 6.63
N GLN A 92 9.06 16.53 6.35
CA GLN A 92 10.50 16.78 6.37
C GLN A 92 11.13 16.95 4.97
N GLY A 93 10.29 16.93 3.95
CA GLY A 93 10.73 16.99 2.57
C GLY A 93 11.18 15.64 2.01
N ILE A 94 11.20 15.57 0.70
CA ILE A 94 11.63 14.41 -0.07
C ILE A 94 12.70 14.80 -1.07
N ILE A 95 13.47 13.82 -1.51
CA ILE A 95 14.38 13.95 -2.64
C ILE A 95 14.01 12.86 -3.64
N LEU A 96 13.78 13.25 -4.89
CA LEU A 96 13.62 12.29 -5.98
C LEU A 96 14.97 12.03 -6.62
N THR A 97 15.25 10.77 -6.88
CA THR A 97 16.47 10.35 -7.55
C THR A 97 16.14 9.44 -8.73
N ALA A 98 16.92 9.54 -9.79
CA ALA A 98 16.81 8.64 -10.92
C ALA A 98 18.18 8.14 -11.33
N THR A 99 18.32 6.81 -11.42
CA THR A 99 19.58 6.15 -11.76
C THR A 99 19.39 5.38 -13.07
N PRO A 100 20.24 5.61 -14.08
CA PRO A 100 20.13 4.95 -15.37
C PRO A 100 20.43 3.46 -15.27
N ILE A 101 19.65 2.66 -15.99
CA ILE A 101 19.90 1.24 -16.15
C ILE A 101 20.99 1.06 -17.21
N GLY A 102 22.10 0.45 -16.82
CA GLY A 102 23.25 0.25 -17.71
C GLY A 102 24.13 1.50 -17.94
N GLY A 103 23.84 2.60 -17.23
CA GLY A 103 24.61 3.84 -17.31
C GLY A 103 25.32 4.19 -15.98
N ARG A 104 25.93 5.37 -15.94
CA ARG A 104 26.59 5.93 -14.75
C ARG A 104 25.96 7.26 -14.37
N GLY A 105 26.06 7.60 -13.08
CA GLY A 105 25.54 8.86 -12.54
C GLY A 105 24.12 8.70 -11.98
N GLN A 106 23.59 9.81 -11.50
CA GLN A 106 22.28 9.91 -10.90
C GLN A 106 21.73 11.32 -11.12
N ALA A 107 20.45 11.39 -11.47
CA ALA A 107 19.67 12.61 -11.40
C ALA A 107 19.16 12.82 -9.97
N ASN A 108 19.08 14.05 -9.54
CA ASN A 108 18.63 14.42 -8.20
C ASN A 108 17.75 15.67 -8.29
N SER A 109 16.60 15.65 -7.64
CA SER A 109 15.67 16.78 -7.62
C SER A 109 16.10 17.91 -6.70
N GLY A 110 17.05 17.65 -5.79
CA GLY A 110 17.19 18.48 -4.59
C GLY A 110 16.11 18.20 -3.56
N ALA A 111 16.18 18.87 -2.42
CA ALA A 111 15.17 18.75 -1.37
C ALA A 111 13.87 19.46 -1.79
N LEU A 112 12.75 18.74 -1.74
CA LEU A 112 11.43 19.24 -2.07
C LEU A 112 10.56 19.23 -0.81
N ASN A 113 10.02 20.39 -0.46
CA ASN A 113 8.99 20.48 0.57
C ASN A 113 7.64 20.32 -0.10
N VAL A 114 6.93 19.26 0.22
CA VAL A 114 5.64 18.92 -0.38
C VAL A 114 4.58 18.95 0.70
N ALA A 115 3.44 19.60 0.43
CA ALA A 115 2.27 19.60 1.29
C ALA A 115 1.23 18.56 0.81
N PRO A 116 0.30 18.13 1.68
CA PRO A 116 -0.81 17.28 1.26
C PRO A 116 -1.60 17.89 0.10
N GLY A 117 -1.93 17.08 -0.90
CA GLY A 117 -2.67 17.53 -2.09
C GLY A 117 -1.82 18.15 -3.19
N GLN A 118 -0.54 18.43 -2.96
CA GLN A 118 0.36 18.95 -4.01
C GLN A 118 0.86 17.84 -4.94
N ILE A 119 1.26 18.26 -6.13
CA ILE A 119 1.79 17.41 -7.21
C ILE A 119 3.27 17.72 -7.37
N VAL A 120 4.06 16.68 -7.64
CA VAL A 120 5.50 16.81 -7.92
C VAL A 120 5.76 16.43 -9.37
N ASP A 121 6.33 17.35 -10.15
CA ASP A 121 6.84 17.09 -11.49
C ASP A 121 8.37 16.94 -11.42
N PHE A 122 8.88 15.79 -11.85
CA PHE A 122 10.31 15.51 -11.91
C PHE A 122 10.74 15.30 -13.35
N LYS A 123 11.52 16.27 -13.85
CA LYS A 123 12.11 16.25 -15.18
C LYS A 123 13.55 15.74 -15.12
N ILE A 124 13.78 14.58 -15.69
CA ILE A 124 15.12 13.99 -15.85
C ILE A 124 15.69 14.48 -17.17
N GLY A 125 16.72 15.31 -17.10
CA GLY A 125 17.37 15.87 -18.31
C GLY A 125 18.22 14.83 -19.05
N SER A 126 18.51 15.09 -20.31
CA SER A 126 19.51 14.32 -21.09
C SER A 126 20.88 14.32 -20.41
N VAL A 127 21.22 15.41 -19.74
CA VAL A 127 22.35 15.51 -18.82
C VAL A 127 21.79 15.41 -17.39
N LEU A 128 22.10 14.34 -16.66
CA LEU A 128 21.47 14.01 -15.37
C LEU A 128 21.61 15.12 -14.31
N ARG A 129 22.69 15.89 -14.34
CA ARG A 129 22.91 17.02 -13.40
C ARG A 129 22.00 18.22 -13.65
N GLN A 130 21.35 18.27 -14.83
CA GLN A 130 20.40 19.33 -15.21
C GLN A 130 18.95 18.91 -14.98
N SER A 131 18.75 17.83 -14.26
CA SER A 131 17.41 17.40 -13.86
C SER A 131 16.83 18.38 -12.84
N THR A 132 15.53 18.63 -12.94
CA THR A 132 14.81 19.58 -12.10
C THR A 132 13.53 18.98 -11.59
N ALA A 133 13.07 19.46 -10.46
CA ALA A 133 11.72 19.11 -9.98
C ALA A 133 11.00 20.37 -9.49
N THR A 134 9.69 20.37 -9.66
CA THR A 134 8.78 21.42 -9.22
C THR A 134 7.65 20.83 -8.41
N VAL A 135 7.16 21.58 -7.43
CA VAL A 135 5.99 21.24 -6.63
C VAL A 135 4.94 22.30 -6.91
N HIS A 136 3.71 21.87 -7.18
CA HIS A 136 2.61 22.80 -7.46
C HIS A 136 1.28 22.22 -6.95
N ASP A 137 0.28 23.09 -6.85
CA ASP A 137 -1.08 22.72 -6.54
C ASP A 137 -1.76 22.12 -7.81
N PRO A 138 -2.77 21.25 -7.66
CA PRO A 138 -3.47 20.60 -8.74
C PRO A 138 -4.26 21.56 -9.64
#